data_90d3975e766572c67fb3798cdb4c4161
#
_entry.id   90d3975e766572c67fb3798cdb4c4161
#
_cell.length_a   1.000
_cell.length_b   1.000
_cell.length_c   1.000
_cell.angle_alpha   90.00
_cell.angle_beta   90.00
_cell.angle_gamma   90.00
#
_symmetry.space_group_name_H-M   'P 1'
#
loop_
_entity.id
_entity.type
_entity.pdbx_description
1 polymer ?
#
loop_
_entity_poly.entity_id
_entity_poly.type
_entity_poly.pdbx_seq_one_letter_code
_entity_poly.pdbx_strand_id
1 'polypeptide(L)'
;QETLSEETERAEGGSPALFCGDTLFAGGCGYVFDGPMRVMAESLCRLASLPPSTLVCCAHEYTLDNLHFALSLKEEGLEGEALRARALEVIALRAEGKSAVPSQVGLERLTNPLLRAALQGDQGVSFERVRRLKDSRAYRQTSLEALLQS
;
A
#
# COMPACT_ATOMS: atom_id res chain seq x y z
N GLN A 1 -15.52 -4.64 17.68
CA GLN A 1 -14.09 -4.56 18.02
C GLN A 1 -13.46 -5.85 17.54
N GLU A 2 -13.11 -5.88 16.24
CA GLU A 2 -12.30 -6.97 15.74
C GLU A 2 -10.91 -6.80 16.32
N THR A 3 -10.60 -7.62 17.31
CA THR A 3 -9.23 -7.90 17.65
C THR A 3 -8.64 -8.58 16.42
N LEU A 4 -7.79 -7.84 15.68
CA LEU A 4 -6.89 -8.45 14.73
C LEU A 4 -6.11 -9.50 15.53
N SER A 5 -6.46 -10.77 15.35
CA SER A 5 -5.60 -11.84 15.76
C SER A 5 -4.37 -11.71 14.88
N GLU A 6 -3.35 -11.06 15.41
CA GLU A 6 -2.02 -10.99 14.83
C GLU A 6 -1.43 -12.41 14.90
N GLU A 7 -1.93 -13.29 14.07
CA GLU A 7 -1.24 -14.55 13.79
C GLU A 7 -0.05 -14.21 12.91
N THR A 8 1.00 -13.78 13.57
CA THR A 8 2.33 -13.68 12.95
C THR A 8 2.88 -15.10 12.90
N GLU A 9 2.51 -15.87 11.91
CA GLU A 9 3.16 -17.13 11.64
C GLU A 9 4.56 -16.87 11.07
N ARG A 10 5.57 -17.41 11.72
CA ARG A 10 6.94 -17.44 11.19
C ARG A 10 7.01 -18.55 10.16
N ALA A 11 7.21 -18.19 8.90
CA ALA A 11 7.61 -19.14 7.89
C ALA A 11 8.97 -19.75 8.28
N GLU A 12 9.10 -21.07 8.17
CA GLU A 12 10.36 -21.75 8.47
C GLU A 12 11.50 -21.17 7.63
N GLY A 13 12.49 -20.59 8.31
CA GLY A 13 13.72 -20.06 7.71
C GLY A 13 13.66 -18.59 7.27
N GLY A 14 12.64 -17.81 7.65
CA GLY A 14 12.53 -16.48 7.12
C GLY A 14 11.81 -15.44 7.96
N SER A 15 11.21 -14.53 7.24
CA SER A 15 10.54 -13.34 7.74
C SER A 15 9.16 -13.68 8.30
N PRO A 16 8.68 -12.92 9.31
CA PRO A 16 7.30 -13.03 9.75
C PRO A 16 6.33 -12.69 8.61
N ALA A 17 5.14 -13.28 8.63
CA ALA A 17 4.10 -13.02 7.65
C ALA A 17 2.86 -12.41 8.33
N LEU A 18 2.30 -11.39 7.68
CA LEU A 18 1.08 -10.71 8.07
C LEU A 18 -0.04 -11.05 7.08
N PHE A 19 -1.10 -11.63 7.58
CA PHE A 19 -2.32 -11.86 6.80
C PHE A 19 -3.33 -10.76 7.14
N CYS A 20 -3.41 -9.74 6.29
CA CYS A 20 -4.13 -8.49 6.59
C CYS A 20 -5.45 -8.32 5.80
N GLY A 21 -5.89 -9.37 5.09
CA GLY A 21 -7.17 -9.32 4.37
C GLY A 21 -7.28 -8.10 3.47
N ASP A 22 -8.33 -7.32 3.67
CA ASP A 22 -8.64 -6.10 2.92
C ASP A 22 -8.20 -4.80 3.64
N THR A 23 -7.39 -4.88 4.69
CA THR A 23 -6.94 -3.69 5.41
C THR A 23 -5.76 -3.02 4.70
N LEU A 24 -4.66 -3.73 4.50
CA LEU A 24 -3.50 -3.26 3.79
C LEU A 24 -3.34 -4.05 2.49
N PHE A 25 -3.15 -3.34 1.37
CA PHE A 25 -2.78 -3.93 0.09
C PHE A 25 -1.37 -3.51 -0.31
N ALA A 26 -0.76 -4.26 -1.22
CA ALA A 26 0.47 -3.81 -1.87
C ALA A 26 0.18 -2.51 -2.66
N GLY A 27 0.80 -1.42 -2.24
CA GLY A 27 0.63 -0.09 -2.82
C GLY A 27 -0.60 0.69 -2.37
N GLY A 28 -1.45 0.15 -1.51
CA GLY A 28 -2.68 0.81 -1.08
C GLY A 28 -3.31 0.23 0.18
N CYS A 29 -4.58 0.51 0.35
CA CYS A 29 -5.38 -0.06 1.44
C CYS A 29 -6.82 -0.28 0.99
N GLY A 30 -7.61 -0.97 1.83
CA GLY A 30 -9.01 -1.21 1.59
C GLY A 30 -9.85 0.07 1.54
N TYR A 31 -10.99 -0.03 0.87
CA TYR A 31 -12.00 1.02 0.93
C TYR A 31 -12.61 1.09 2.33
N VAL A 32 -12.86 2.29 2.83
CA VAL A 32 -13.46 2.48 4.15
C VAL A 32 -14.98 2.51 3.99
N PHE A 33 -15.62 1.36 4.21
CA PHE A 33 -17.07 1.22 4.10
C PHE A 33 -17.81 1.73 5.32
N ASP A 34 -17.19 1.60 6.49
CA ASP A 34 -17.85 1.78 7.77
C ASP A 34 -16.89 2.40 8.79
N GLY A 35 -17.39 3.35 9.54
CA GLY A 35 -16.63 4.03 10.58
C GLY A 35 -15.75 5.18 10.08
N PRO A 36 -15.09 5.86 11.03
CA PRO A 36 -14.25 7.01 10.72
C PRO A 36 -12.95 6.60 10.02
N MET A 37 -12.49 7.43 9.09
CA MET A 37 -11.19 7.27 8.42
C MET A 37 -10.02 7.16 9.41
N ARG A 38 -10.12 7.84 10.55
CA ARG A 38 -9.11 7.78 11.62
C ARG A 38 -8.86 6.35 12.11
N VAL A 39 -9.90 5.53 12.24
CA VAL A 39 -9.77 4.15 12.72
C VAL A 39 -8.97 3.31 11.74
N MET A 40 -9.22 3.46 10.44
CA MET A 40 -8.40 2.80 9.41
C MET A 40 -6.95 3.28 9.45
N ALA A 41 -6.72 4.58 9.58
CA ALA A 41 -5.38 5.14 9.70
C ALA A 41 -4.63 4.57 10.92
N GLU A 42 -5.28 4.46 12.07
CA GLU A 42 -4.71 3.84 13.28
C GLU A 42 -4.35 2.37 13.06
N SER A 43 -5.20 1.62 12.37
CA SER A 43 -4.93 0.23 12.01
C SER A 43 -3.70 0.12 11.10
N LEU A 44 -3.61 0.97 10.08
CA LEU A 44 -2.45 1.00 9.19
C LEU A 44 -1.16 1.35 9.93
N CYS A 45 -1.21 2.29 10.88
CA CYS A 45 -0.06 2.63 11.72
C CYS A 45 0.44 1.44 12.53
N ARG A 46 -0.48 0.65 13.09
CA ARG A 46 -0.11 -0.57 13.82
C ARG A 46 0.58 -1.59 12.92
N LEU A 47 0.06 -1.81 11.72
CA LEU A 47 0.66 -2.72 10.75
C LEU A 47 2.04 -2.22 10.30
N ALA A 48 2.19 -0.92 10.08
CA ALA A 48 3.45 -0.30 9.69
C ALA A 48 4.54 -0.40 10.76
N SER A 49 4.18 -0.61 12.02
CA SER A 49 5.13 -0.77 13.12
C SER A 49 5.77 -2.16 13.20
N LEU A 50 5.29 -3.12 12.42
CA LEU A 50 5.86 -4.45 12.33
C LEU A 50 7.28 -4.40 11.73
N PRO A 51 8.12 -5.44 11.95
CA PRO A 51 9.45 -5.48 11.35
C PRO A 51 9.41 -5.25 9.84
N PRO A 52 10.37 -4.49 9.27
CA PRO A 52 10.37 -4.18 7.82
C PRO A 52 10.38 -5.41 6.90
N SER A 53 10.93 -6.52 7.37
CA SER A 53 10.98 -7.79 6.63
C SER A 53 9.65 -8.57 6.66
N THR A 54 8.66 -8.11 7.42
CA THR A 54 7.35 -8.76 7.51
C THR A 54 6.69 -8.83 6.15
N LEU A 55 6.30 -10.02 5.71
CA LEU A 55 5.59 -10.23 4.45
C LEU A 55 4.16 -9.74 4.59
N VAL A 56 3.70 -8.98 3.60
CA VAL A 56 2.32 -8.46 3.53
C VAL A 56 1.54 -9.36 2.59
N CYS A 57 0.74 -10.25 3.18
CA CYS A 57 -0.10 -11.21 2.46
C CYS A 57 -1.54 -10.71 2.46
N CYS A 58 -1.86 -9.83 1.51
CA CYS A 58 -3.19 -9.25 1.37
C CYS A 58 -4.13 -10.14 0.53
N ALA A 59 -5.43 -9.84 0.60
CA ALA A 59 -6.46 -10.69 -0.01
C ALA A 59 -6.55 -10.60 -1.53
N HIS A 60 -6.08 -9.51 -2.14
CA HIS A 60 -6.25 -9.23 -3.57
C HIS A 60 -4.97 -8.71 -4.23
N GLU A 61 -4.83 -9.00 -5.54
CA GLU A 61 -3.74 -8.50 -6.37
C GLU A 61 -4.17 -7.18 -7.04
N TYR A 62 -4.21 -6.10 -6.26
CA TYR A 62 -4.55 -4.75 -6.75
C TYR A 62 -3.32 -3.88 -6.99
N THR A 63 -2.13 -4.46 -6.98
CA THR A 63 -0.87 -3.73 -6.92
C THR A 63 -0.69 -2.74 -8.07
N LEU A 64 -0.94 -3.13 -9.32
CA LEU A 64 -0.77 -2.22 -10.47
C LEU A 64 -1.70 -1.01 -10.39
N ASP A 65 -2.97 -1.19 -10.09
CA ASP A 65 -3.91 -0.08 -9.96
C ASP A 65 -3.53 0.85 -8.80
N ASN A 66 -3.09 0.27 -7.68
CA ASN A 66 -2.62 1.02 -6.54
C ASN A 66 -1.36 1.84 -6.87
N LEU A 67 -0.40 1.27 -7.59
CA LEU A 67 0.80 1.98 -8.02
C LEU A 67 0.50 3.05 -9.08
N HIS A 68 -0.48 2.81 -9.95
CA HIS A 68 -0.99 3.82 -10.87
C HIS A 68 -1.44 5.07 -10.12
N PHE A 69 -2.25 4.89 -9.08
CA PHE A 69 -2.67 5.99 -8.21
C PHE A 69 -1.48 6.66 -7.52
N ALA A 70 -0.58 5.88 -6.92
CA ALA A 70 0.59 6.40 -6.22
C ALA A 70 1.45 7.30 -7.13
N LEU A 71 1.71 6.86 -8.35
CA LEU A 71 2.46 7.64 -9.34
C LEU A 71 1.74 8.92 -9.74
N SER A 72 0.41 8.94 -9.73
CA SER A 72 -0.37 10.14 -10.07
C SER A 72 -0.19 11.28 -9.07
N LEU A 73 0.24 10.99 -7.85
CA LEU A 73 0.49 11.99 -6.81
C LEU A 73 1.78 12.78 -7.04
N LYS A 74 2.64 12.36 -7.96
CA LYS A 74 3.89 13.03 -8.35
C LYS A 74 4.79 13.39 -7.17
N GLU A 75 4.97 12.44 -6.25
CA GLU A 75 5.95 12.59 -5.19
C GLU A 75 7.36 12.60 -5.76
N GLU A 76 8.17 13.57 -5.33
CA GLU A 76 9.57 13.71 -5.72
C GLU A 76 10.50 13.22 -4.60
N GLY A 77 11.77 12.95 -4.95
CA GLY A 77 12.79 12.49 -4.00
C GLY A 77 12.99 10.98 -3.98
N LEU A 78 13.60 10.48 -2.91
CA LEU A 78 13.95 9.06 -2.78
C LEU A 78 12.72 8.15 -2.79
N GLU A 79 11.64 8.61 -2.20
CA GLU A 79 10.37 7.89 -2.20
C GLU A 79 9.79 7.78 -3.62
N GLY A 80 9.91 8.85 -4.41
CA GLY A 80 9.51 8.86 -5.80
C GLY A 80 10.33 7.87 -6.65
N GLU A 81 11.62 7.81 -6.42
CA GLU A 81 12.50 6.82 -7.08
C GLU A 81 12.16 5.39 -6.69
N ALA A 82 11.94 5.13 -5.40
CA ALA A 82 11.54 3.82 -4.90
C ALA A 82 10.19 3.39 -5.47
N LEU A 83 9.24 4.29 -5.54
CA LEU A 83 7.93 4.05 -6.12
C LEU A 83 8.02 3.70 -7.60
N ARG A 84 8.80 4.46 -8.36
CA ARG A 84 9.02 4.20 -9.78
C ARG A 84 9.67 2.83 -10.02
N ALA A 85 10.70 2.50 -9.25
CA ALA A 85 11.36 1.20 -9.32
C ALA A 85 10.38 0.05 -9.00
N ARG A 86 9.56 0.22 -7.99
CA ARG A 86 8.52 -0.75 -7.62
C ARG A 86 7.50 -0.93 -8.73
N ALA A 87 7.06 0.15 -9.35
CA ALA A 87 6.09 0.09 -10.46
C ALA A 87 6.66 -0.68 -11.65
N LEU A 88 7.90 -0.43 -12.04
CA LEU A 88 8.55 -1.15 -13.14
C LEU A 88 8.72 -2.64 -12.83
N GLU A 89 9.09 -2.99 -11.60
CA GLU A 89 9.17 -4.37 -11.15
C GLU A 89 7.81 -5.09 -11.25
N VAL A 90 6.75 -4.46 -10.74
CA VAL A 90 5.41 -5.05 -10.75
C VAL A 90 4.86 -5.19 -12.15
N ILE A 91 5.08 -4.21 -13.03
CA ILE A 91 4.71 -4.30 -14.44
C ILE A 91 5.35 -5.54 -15.08
N ALA A 92 6.65 -5.75 -14.84
CA ALA A 92 7.38 -6.91 -15.37
C ALA A 92 6.82 -8.22 -14.81
N LEU A 93 6.57 -8.31 -13.50
CA LEU A 93 5.98 -9.48 -12.87
C LEU A 93 4.61 -9.83 -13.46
N ARG A 94 3.74 -8.82 -13.57
CA ARG A 94 2.38 -9.03 -14.08
C ARG A 94 2.35 -9.38 -15.57
N ALA A 95 3.29 -8.88 -16.35
CA ALA A 95 3.45 -9.26 -17.76
C ALA A 95 3.81 -10.74 -17.92
N GLU A 96 4.53 -11.31 -16.96
CA GLU A 96 4.87 -12.74 -16.91
C GLU A 96 3.79 -13.60 -16.22
N GLY A 97 2.66 -13.02 -15.81
CA GLY A 97 1.62 -13.71 -15.05
C GLY A 97 1.98 -14.03 -13.60
N LYS A 98 3.04 -13.39 -13.07
CA LYS A 98 3.49 -13.58 -11.69
C LYS A 98 2.83 -12.60 -10.74
N SER A 99 2.63 -13.02 -9.48
CA SER A 99 2.05 -12.19 -8.43
C SER A 99 3.09 -11.20 -7.87
N ALA A 100 2.64 -9.98 -7.57
CA ALA A 100 3.40 -9.01 -6.79
C ALA A 100 3.18 -9.14 -5.27
N VAL A 101 2.23 -9.98 -4.85
CA VAL A 101 1.97 -10.35 -3.47
C VAL A 101 2.70 -11.66 -3.16
N PRO A 102 3.36 -11.80 -1.99
CA PRO A 102 3.42 -10.87 -0.88
C PRO A 102 4.36 -9.68 -1.12
N SER A 103 4.02 -8.53 -0.51
CA SER A 103 4.90 -7.39 -0.39
C SER A 103 5.67 -7.46 0.95
N GLN A 104 6.35 -6.39 1.33
CA GLN A 104 7.02 -6.28 2.64
C GLN A 104 6.66 -4.96 3.30
N VAL A 105 6.53 -4.96 4.62
CA VAL A 105 6.18 -3.75 5.40
C VAL A 105 7.16 -2.60 5.12
N GLY A 106 8.46 -2.87 5.08
CA GLY A 106 9.48 -1.86 4.78
C GLY A 106 9.29 -1.22 3.40
N LEU A 107 8.97 -2.02 2.39
CA LEU A 107 8.69 -1.54 1.03
C LEU A 107 7.41 -0.69 1.00
N GLU A 108 6.36 -1.12 1.70
CA GLU A 108 5.10 -0.38 1.78
C GLU A 108 5.28 0.97 2.50
N ARG A 109 6.12 1.05 3.51
CA ARG A 109 6.45 2.33 4.16
C ARG A 109 7.13 3.33 3.23
N LEU A 110 7.90 2.85 2.24
CA LEU A 110 8.55 3.69 1.24
C LEU A 110 7.63 4.11 0.09
N THR A 111 6.71 3.23 -0.33
CA THR A 111 6.04 3.35 -1.62
C THR A 111 4.53 3.50 -1.55
N ASN A 112 3.90 3.16 -0.42
CA ASN A 112 2.45 3.18 -0.28
C ASN A 112 1.97 4.54 0.23
N PRO A 113 1.32 5.37 -0.60
CA PRO A 113 0.94 6.73 -0.20
C PRO A 113 -0.12 6.76 0.89
N LEU A 114 -1.00 5.77 0.94
CA LEU A 114 -2.05 5.69 1.97
C LEU A 114 -1.45 5.33 3.34
N LEU A 115 -0.51 4.39 3.37
CA LEU A 115 0.22 4.06 4.58
C LEU A 115 1.06 5.24 5.08
N ARG A 116 1.76 5.92 4.19
CA ARG A 116 2.57 7.10 4.51
C ARG A 116 1.72 8.26 5.02
N ALA A 117 0.55 8.47 4.42
CA ALA A 117 -0.40 9.47 4.91
C ALA A 117 -0.93 9.14 6.31
N ALA A 118 -1.21 7.87 6.59
CA ALA A 118 -1.62 7.42 7.93
C ALA A 118 -0.54 7.68 8.98
N LEU A 119 0.74 7.58 8.60
CA LEU A 119 1.89 7.77 9.49
C LEU A 119 2.19 9.25 9.82
N GLN A 120 1.46 10.22 9.25
CA GLN A 120 1.70 11.65 9.52
C GLN A 120 1.37 12.07 10.97
N GLY A 121 0.63 11.26 11.72
CA GLY A 121 0.30 11.56 13.11
C GLY A 121 -0.71 12.70 13.30
N ASP A 122 -1.53 12.96 12.30
CA ASP A 122 -2.54 14.03 12.26
C ASP A 122 -3.97 13.53 12.44
N GLN A 123 -4.13 12.43 13.16
CA GLN A 123 -5.41 11.80 13.44
C GLN A 123 -6.20 11.37 12.18
N GLY A 124 -5.47 11.01 11.13
CA GLY A 124 -6.04 10.51 9.88
C GLY A 124 -6.49 11.58 8.90
N VAL A 125 -6.20 12.85 9.12
CA VAL A 125 -6.56 13.93 8.20
C VAL A 125 -5.87 13.76 6.83
N SER A 126 -4.56 13.55 6.84
CA SER A 126 -3.80 13.28 5.60
C SER A 126 -4.26 11.99 4.93
N PHE A 127 -4.51 10.94 5.70
CA PHE A 127 -5.02 9.67 5.19
C PHE A 127 -6.38 9.85 4.50
N GLU A 128 -7.32 10.53 5.13
CA GLU A 128 -8.64 10.80 4.56
C GLU A 128 -8.52 11.54 3.23
N ARG A 129 -7.68 12.56 3.16
CA ARG A 129 -7.45 13.33 1.92
C ARG A 129 -6.95 12.41 0.79
N VAL A 130 -5.94 11.59 1.05
CA VAL A 130 -5.38 10.68 0.04
C VAL A 130 -6.38 9.60 -0.35
N ARG A 131 -7.12 9.05 0.61
CA ARG A 131 -8.16 8.04 0.35
C ARG A 131 -9.27 8.59 -0.55
N ARG A 132 -9.72 9.82 -0.29
CA ARG A 132 -10.74 10.47 -1.13
C ARG A 132 -10.23 10.74 -2.55
N LEU A 133 -8.96 11.10 -2.73
CA LEU A 133 -8.34 11.25 -4.05
C LEU A 133 -8.37 9.93 -4.81
N LYS A 134 -8.06 8.82 -4.17
CA LYS A 134 -8.14 7.51 -4.81
C LYS A 134 -9.57 7.14 -5.16
N ASP A 135 -10.50 7.36 -4.27
CA ASP A 135 -11.92 7.02 -4.47
C ASP A 135 -12.55 7.82 -5.61
N SER A 136 -12.04 9.01 -5.90
CA SER A 136 -12.48 9.83 -7.05
C SER A 136 -12.16 9.18 -8.40
N ARG A 137 -11.16 8.30 -8.45
CA ARG A 137 -10.66 7.63 -9.67
C ARG A 137 -10.12 8.59 -10.75
N ALA A 138 -9.89 9.85 -10.42
CA ALA A 138 -9.37 10.85 -11.38
C ALA A 138 -7.99 10.46 -11.93
N TYR A 139 -7.18 9.73 -11.16
CA TYR A 139 -5.85 9.27 -11.61
C TYR A 139 -5.92 8.39 -12.87
N ARG A 140 -7.06 7.77 -13.16
CA ARG A 140 -7.25 6.91 -14.34
C ARG A 140 -7.35 7.69 -15.65
N GLN A 141 -7.46 9.01 -15.59
CA GLN A 141 -7.46 9.88 -16.78
C GLN A 141 -6.10 9.95 -17.48
N THR A 142 -5.01 9.71 -16.73
CA THR A 142 -3.67 9.62 -17.28
C THR A 142 -3.18 8.18 -17.19
N SER A 143 -2.66 7.62 -18.28
CA SER A 143 -2.20 6.22 -18.30
C SER A 143 -0.98 6.00 -17.40
N LEU A 144 -0.83 4.78 -16.91
CA LEU A 144 0.35 4.39 -16.12
C LEU A 144 1.65 4.64 -16.90
N GLU A 145 1.67 4.30 -18.17
CA GLU A 145 2.82 4.49 -19.06
C GLU A 145 3.19 5.97 -19.18
N ALA A 146 2.20 6.84 -19.34
CA ALA A 146 2.42 8.30 -19.41
C ALA A 146 2.99 8.84 -18.11
N LEU A 147 2.53 8.35 -16.96
CA LEU A 147 3.07 8.75 -15.64
C LEU A 147 4.52 8.30 -15.46
N LEU A 148 4.89 7.15 -16.00
CA LEU A 148 6.27 6.66 -15.93
C LEU A 148 7.23 7.42 -16.84
N GLN A 149 6.73 8.09 -17.86
CA GLN A 149 7.52 8.89 -18.80
C GLN A 149 7.67 10.37 -18.40
N SER A 150 6.89 10.82 -17.43
CA SER A 150 6.87 12.22 -16.99
C SER A 150 8.00 12.60 -16.03
#